data_cf11ab83fa073d5ac9a93583f88bebf3
#
_entry.id   cf11ab83fa073d5ac9a93583f88bebf3
#
_cell.length_a   1.000
_cell.length_b   1.000
_cell.length_c   1.000
_cell.angle_alpha   90.00
_cell.angle_beta   90.00
_cell.angle_gamma   90.00
#
_symmetry.space_group_name_H-M   'P 1'
#
loop_
_entity.id
_entity.type
_entity.pdbx_description
1 polymer ?
#
loop_
_entity_poly.entity_id
_entity_poly.type
_entity_poly.pdbx_seq_one_letter_code
_entity_poly.pdbx_strand_id
1 'polypeptide(L)'
;ATGFENPFTDDMCWICLTLLHMSEATGLVTYANTAKKLFDNAIMTRATEDEKGLWLPWNTDAGSGPNACTISPACLIAAKLYQKYGTDTYLEYAEKFYTFMQNNIVKTDGRVEEPPLTYTQGTFGEACRLLYQITKSVIYRSKAQLYIEYAFTSGRCTNGANILRDEGSSMDQSIFKAVLIPY
;
A
#
# COMPACT_ATOMS: atom_id res chain seq x y z
N ALA A 1 14.97 -1.55 17.84
CA ALA A 1 14.21 -2.65 17.26
C ALA A 1 12.79 -2.66 17.81
N THR A 2 11.82 -3.06 17.01
CA THR A 2 10.41 -3.20 17.40
C THR A 2 10.03 -4.66 17.69
N GLY A 3 10.88 -5.62 17.26
CA GLY A 3 10.63 -7.04 17.27
C GLY A 3 9.85 -7.56 16.06
N PHE A 4 9.54 -6.67 15.10
CA PHE A 4 8.79 -7.00 13.87
C PHE A 4 9.66 -6.95 12.61
N GLU A 5 10.94 -6.67 12.77
CA GLU A 5 11.89 -6.62 11.66
C GLU A 5 12.09 -8.04 11.08
N ASN A 6 11.97 -8.15 9.77
CA ASN A 6 12.18 -9.39 9.03
C ASN A 6 12.70 -9.11 7.61
N PRO A 7 13.15 -10.11 6.84
CA PRO A 7 13.68 -9.89 5.50
C PRO A 7 12.70 -9.31 4.50
N PHE A 8 11.39 -9.57 4.61
CA PHE A 8 10.37 -9.14 3.67
C PHE A 8 9.84 -7.75 4.05
N THR A 9 9.93 -6.81 3.13
CA THR A 9 9.54 -5.42 3.38
C THR A 9 8.03 -5.26 3.41
N ASP A 10 7.31 -5.99 2.56
CA ASP A 10 5.85 -6.00 2.54
C ASP A 10 5.24 -6.55 3.84
N ASP A 11 5.80 -7.63 4.41
CA ASP A 11 5.37 -8.15 5.71
C ASP A 11 5.44 -7.06 6.80
N MET A 12 6.56 -6.32 6.84
CA MET A 12 6.69 -5.21 7.79
C MET A 12 5.67 -4.10 7.52
N CYS A 13 5.35 -3.83 6.25
CA CYS A 13 4.30 -2.87 5.89
C CYS A 13 2.92 -3.32 6.40
N TRP A 14 2.56 -4.60 6.25
CA TRP A 14 1.30 -5.14 6.75
C TRP A 14 1.21 -5.07 8.28
N ILE A 15 2.30 -5.34 8.98
CA ILE A 15 2.39 -5.16 10.44
C ILE A 15 2.19 -3.69 10.81
N CYS A 16 2.83 -2.75 10.10
CA CYS A 16 2.64 -1.32 10.30
C CYS A 16 1.17 -0.91 10.16
N LEU A 17 0.50 -1.33 9.09
CA LEU A 17 -0.93 -1.03 8.86
C LEU A 17 -1.80 -1.61 9.98
N THR A 18 -1.53 -2.85 10.39
CA THR A 18 -2.23 -3.49 11.51
C THR A 18 -2.08 -2.68 12.80
N LEU A 19 -0.86 -2.25 13.12
CA LEU A 19 -0.60 -1.43 14.31
C LEU A 19 -1.30 -0.06 14.24
N LEU A 20 -1.33 0.58 13.07
CA LEU A 20 -2.06 1.83 12.89
C LEU A 20 -3.56 1.64 13.08
N HIS A 21 -4.16 0.58 12.52
CA HIS A 21 -5.56 0.25 12.74
C HIS A 21 -5.86 -0.09 14.21
N MET A 22 -4.97 -0.80 14.89
CA MET A 22 -5.11 -1.04 16.33
C MET A 22 -5.10 0.26 17.13
N SER A 23 -4.24 1.21 16.75
CA SER A 23 -4.23 2.54 17.39
C SER A 23 -5.54 3.30 17.16
N GLU A 24 -6.09 3.24 15.95
CA GLU A 24 -7.37 3.85 15.60
C GLU A 24 -8.54 3.22 16.40
N ALA A 25 -8.58 1.89 16.44
CA ALA A 25 -9.66 1.14 17.09
C ALA A 25 -9.64 1.23 18.63
N THR A 26 -8.46 1.31 19.24
CA THR A 26 -8.30 1.26 20.70
C THR A 26 -8.04 2.63 21.33
N GLY A 27 -7.63 3.63 20.53
CA GLY A 27 -7.14 4.91 21.03
C GLY A 27 -5.73 4.86 21.64
N LEU A 28 -5.09 3.69 21.71
CA LEU A 28 -3.76 3.54 22.31
C LEU A 28 -2.66 3.98 21.35
N VAL A 29 -2.04 5.11 21.65
CA VAL A 29 -0.98 5.71 20.84
C VAL A 29 0.29 4.83 20.75
N THR A 30 0.48 3.90 21.69
CA THR A 30 1.63 2.99 21.70
C THR A 30 1.73 2.16 20.42
N TYR A 31 0.61 1.74 19.85
CA TYR A 31 0.58 1.01 18.58
C TYR A 31 1.07 1.89 17.42
N ALA A 32 0.57 3.13 17.31
CA ALA A 32 1.02 4.06 16.27
C ALA A 32 2.50 4.42 16.43
N ASN A 33 2.99 4.61 17.66
CA ASN A 33 4.40 4.86 17.92
C ASN A 33 5.28 3.67 17.51
N THR A 34 4.80 2.44 17.69
CA THR A 34 5.52 1.23 17.25
C THR A 34 5.53 1.14 15.73
N ALA A 35 4.39 1.40 15.07
CA ALA A 35 4.30 1.47 13.61
C ALA A 35 5.27 2.52 13.04
N LYS A 36 5.28 3.72 13.62
CA LYS A 36 6.21 4.79 13.23
C LYS A 36 7.67 4.34 13.34
N LYS A 37 8.06 3.73 14.47
CA LYS A 37 9.42 3.21 14.64
C LYS A 37 9.78 2.15 13.62
N LEU A 38 8.86 1.22 13.31
CA LEU A 38 9.09 0.18 12.32
C LEU A 38 9.24 0.79 10.93
N PHE A 39 8.39 1.75 10.58
CA PHE A 39 8.46 2.46 9.31
C PHE A 39 9.78 3.21 9.14
N ASP A 40 10.15 4.07 10.11
CA ASP A 40 11.33 4.93 10.02
C ASP A 40 12.65 4.14 10.08
N ASN A 41 12.74 3.14 10.97
CA ASN A 41 14.01 2.51 11.33
C ASN A 41 14.25 1.15 10.65
N ALA A 42 13.25 0.59 9.98
CA ALA A 42 13.41 -0.69 9.29
C ALA A 42 12.93 -0.62 7.83
N ILE A 43 11.74 -0.08 7.57
CA ILE A 43 11.20 -0.03 6.21
C ILE A 43 11.95 1.03 5.39
N MET A 44 11.97 2.28 5.84
CA MET A 44 12.58 3.38 5.08
C MET A 44 14.10 3.29 4.96
N THR A 45 14.77 2.53 5.82
CA THR A 45 16.21 2.26 5.67
C THR A 45 16.55 1.40 4.45
N ARG A 46 15.54 0.76 3.84
CA ARG A 46 15.67 -0.02 2.60
C ARG A 46 15.31 0.78 1.35
N ALA A 47 14.84 2.01 1.52
CA ALA A 47 14.39 2.82 0.41
C ALA A 47 15.56 3.19 -0.52
N THR A 48 15.28 3.13 -1.81
CA THR A 48 16.15 3.61 -2.88
C THR A 48 15.44 4.76 -3.57
N GLU A 49 16.17 5.83 -3.87
CA GLU A 49 15.69 6.93 -4.72
C GLU A 49 16.64 7.06 -5.92
N ASP A 50 16.11 6.86 -7.12
CA ASP A 50 16.85 6.88 -8.38
C ASP A 50 16.03 7.62 -9.47
N GLU A 51 16.41 7.49 -10.74
CA GLU A 51 15.71 8.12 -11.86
C GLU A 51 14.25 7.66 -12.02
N LYS A 52 13.86 6.53 -11.44
CA LYS A 52 12.47 6.04 -11.42
C LYS A 52 11.66 6.64 -10.28
N GLY A 53 12.31 7.24 -9.28
CA GLY A 53 11.71 7.80 -8.08
C GLY A 53 12.04 7.03 -6.81
N LEU A 54 11.26 7.27 -5.75
CA LEU A 54 11.42 6.59 -4.45
C LEU A 54 10.71 5.24 -4.46
N TRP A 55 11.43 4.18 -4.14
CA TRP A 55 10.88 2.83 -4.06
C TRP A 55 11.50 1.99 -2.95
N LEU A 56 10.86 0.86 -2.66
CA LEU A 56 11.28 -0.13 -1.68
C LEU A 56 11.44 -1.50 -2.35
N PRO A 57 12.49 -2.27 -2.04
CA PRO A 57 12.61 -3.64 -2.50
C PRO A 57 11.60 -4.54 -1.77
N TRP A 58 11.18 -5.63 -2.42
CA TRP A 58 10.31 -6.63 -1.80
C TRP A 58 10.94 -7.26 -0.55
N ASN A 59 12.23 -7.62 -0.66
CA ASN A 59 12.98 -8.23 0.44
C ASN A 59 14.45 -7.80 0.42
N THR A 60 15.26 -8.37 1.31
CA THR A 60 16.70 -8.07 1.43
C THR A 60 17.60 -8.87 0.48
N ASP A 61 17.04 -9.69 -0.41
CA ASP A 61 17.83 -10.48 -1.35
C ASP A 61 18.47 -9.59 -2.42
N ALA A 62 19.66 -9.97 -2.86
CA ALA A 62 20.35 -9.25 -3.93
C ALA A 62 19.51 -9.24 -5.21
N GLY A 63 19.27 -8.04 -5.76
CA GLY A 63 18.46 -7.87 -6.97
C GLY A 63 16.94 -7.83 -6.73
N SER A 64 16.50 -7.87 -5.48
CA SER A 64 15.09 -7.63 -5.14
C SER A 64 14.65 -6.24 -5.60
N GLY A 65 13.61 -6.17 -6.40
CA GLY A 65 13.09 -4.94 -6.99
C GLY A 65 11.78 -4.46 -6.34
N PRO A 66 11.27 -3.33 -6.83
CA PRO A 66 9.99 -2.79 -6.42
C PRO A 66 8.82 -3.63 -6.96
N ASN A 67 7.75 -3.70 -6.18
CA ASN A 67 6.49 -4.32 -6.57
C ASN A 67 5.30 -3.60 -5.92
N ALA A 68 4.09 -3.93 -6.38
CA ALA A 68 2.87 -3.30 -5.86
C ALA A 68 2.60 -3.67 -4.40
N CYS A 69 2.90 -4.91 -3.99
CA CYS A 69 2.62 -5.38 -2.63
C CYS A 69 3.46 -4.70 -1.55
N THR A 70 4.57 -4.09 -1.92
CA THR A 70 5.43 -3.34 -0.99
C THR A 70 5.14 -1.84 -1.03
N ILE A 71 5.03 -1.26 -2.25
CA ILE A 71 4.95 0.20 -2.39
C ILE A 71 3.55 0.72 -2.11
N SER A 72 2.49 -0.02 -2.45
CA SER A 72 1.12 0.40 -2.13
C SER A 72 0.89 0.56 -0.63
N PRO A 73 1.18 -0.45 0.22
CA PRO A 73 1.03 -0.27 1.66
C PRO A 73 2.01 0.76 2.24
N ALA A 74 3.24 0.90 1.71
CA ALA A 74 4.16 1.94 2.18
C ALA A 74 3.62 3.35 1.92
N CYS A 75 3.01 3.59 0.75
CA CYS A 75 2.31 4.84 0.43
C CYS A 75 1.17 5.11 1.44
N LEU A 76 0.35 4.10 1.73
CA LEU A 76 -0.75 4.22 2.68
C LEU A 76 -0.26 4.47 4.11
N ILE A 77 0.80 3.76 4.55
CA ILE A 77 1.40 3.97 5.86
C ILE A 77 1.90 5.41 6.00
N ALA A 78 2.65 5.90 5.02
CA ALA A 78 3.17 7.26 5.04
C ALA A 78 2.04 8.30 5.15
N ALA A 79 0.96 8.14 4.37
CA ALA A 79 -0.21 9.01 4.46
C ALA A 79 -0.90 8.94 5.84
N LYS A 80 -1.06 7.74 6.43
CA LYS A 80 -1.60 7.57 7.78
C LYS A 80 -0.71 8.18 8.87
N LEU A 81 0.61 8.04 8.74
CA LEU A 81 1.57 8.66 9.66
C LEU A 81 1.52 10.19 9.58
N TYR A 82 1.37 10.75 8.37
CA TYR A 82 1.13 12.18 8.22
C TYR A 82 -0.15 12.62 8.93
N GLN A 83 -1.27 11.94 8.72
CA GLN A 83 -2.53 12.26 9.43
C GLN A 83 -2.38 12.20 10.96
N LYS A 84 -1.60 11.25 11.45
CA LYS A 84 -1.42 11.04 12.90
C LYS A 84 -0.49 12.06 13.53
N TYR A 85 0.62 12.41 12.87
CA TYR A 85 1.72 13.18 13.47
C TYR A 85 1.92 14.57 12.86
N GLY A 86 1.34 14.86 11.69
CA GLY A 86 1.48 16.15 10.99
C GLY A 86 2.90 16.45 10.52
N THR A 87 3.75 15.44 10.34
CA THR A 87 5.15 15.62 9.93
C THR A 87 5.25 15.54 8.40
N ASP A 88 5.62 16.64 7.75
CA ASP A 88 5.60 16.81 6.29
C ASP A 88 6.40 15.75 5.53
N THR A 89 7.50 15.25 6.08
CA THR A 89 8.28 14.16 5.50
C THR A 89 7.43 12.93 5.16
N TYR A 90 6.40 12.62 5.95
CA TYR A 90 5.52 11.49 5.63
C TYR A 90 4.60 11.78 4.45
N LEU A 91 4.14 13.02 4.29
CA LEU A 91 3.39 13.42 3.11
C LEU A 91 4.28 13.34 1.86
N GLU A 92 5.52 13.84 1.95
CA GLU A 92 6.51 13.74 0.87
C GLU A 92 6.76 12.29 0.47
N TYR A 93 6.93 11.37 1.43
CA TYR A 93 7.08 9.94 1.14
C TYR A 93 5.83 9.36 0.45
N ALA A 94 4.65 9.69 0.94
CA ALA A 94 3.40 9.20 0.34
C ALA A 94 3.25 9.67 -1.11
N GLU A 95 3.54 10.95 -1.41
CA GLU A 95 3.48 11.50 -2.75
C GLU A 95 4.56 10.93 -3.68
N LYS A 96 5.78 10.69 -3.17
CA LYS A 96 6.85 10.03 -3.93
C LYS A 96 6.50 8.58 -4.25
N PHE A 97 5.99 7.80 -3.30
CA PHE A 97 5.53 6.44 -3.55
C PHE A 97 4.34 6.41 -4.52
N TYR A 98 3.39 7.32 -4.38
CA TYR A 98 2.31 7.48 -5.35
C TYR A 98 2.86 7.73 -6.75
N THR A 99 3.81 8.66 -6.90
CA THR A 99 4.41 8.99 -8.18
C THR A 99 5.14 7.80 -8.79
N PHE A 100 5.90 7.07 -7.98
CA PHE A 100 6.55 5.83 -8.41
C PHE A 100 5.54 4.81 -8.93
N MET A 101 4.47 4.55 -8.19
CA MET A 101 3.40 3.64 -8.59
C MET A 101 2.78 4.05 -9.93
N GLN A 102 2.45 5.34 -10.11
CA GLN A 102 1.88 5.85 -11.35
C GLN A 102 2.78 5.65 -12.57
N ASN A 103 4.07 5.86 -12.39
CA ASN A 103 5.01 5.86 -13.51
C ASN A 103 5.52 4.47 -13.88
N ASN A 104 5.55 3.54 -12.92
CA ASN A 104 6.26 2.27 -13.10
C ASN A 104 5.38 1.02 -12.99
N ILE A 105 4.27 1.07 -12.23
CA ILE A 105 3.51 -0.14 -11.88
C ILE A 105 2.08 -0.09 -12.42
N VAL A 106 1.39 1.03 -12.23
CA VAL A 106 -0.03 1.16 -12.63
C VAL A 106 -0.20 1.25 -14.14
N LYS A 107 -1.22 0.60 -14.67
CA LYS A 107 -1.59 0.70 -16.09
C LYS A 107 -2.65 1.78 -16.31
N THR A 108 -2.77 2.21 -17.55
CA THR A 108 -3.68 3.29 -17.95
C THR A 108 -5.16 2.97 -17.71
N ASP A 109 -5.53 1.68 -17.71
CA ASP A 109 -6.87 1.19 -17.43
C ASP A 109 -7.21 1.13 -15.93
N GLY A 110 -6.26 1.47 -15.05
CA GLY A 110 -6.44 1.43 -13.61
C GLY A 110 -5.94 0.14 -12.94
N ARG A 111 -5.40 -0.79 -13.71
CA ARG A 111 -4.83 -2.01 -13.17
C ARG A 111 -3.56 -1.71 -12.36
N VAL A 112 -3.56 -2.11 -11.10
CA VAL A 112 -2.33 -2.17 -10.27
C VAL A 112 -1.71 -3.54 -10.51
N GLU A 113 -0.47 -3.56 -11.04
CA GLU A 113 0.18 -4.82 -11.42
C GLU A 113 0.52 -5.68 -10.22
N GLU A 114 -0.10 -6.83 -10.15
CA GLU A 114 0.25 -8.01 -9.35
C GLU A 114 -0.70 -9.17 -9.69
N PRO A 115 -0.62 -9.74 -10.93
CA PRO A 115 -1.51 -10.82 -11.30
C PRO A 115 -1.18 -12.11 -10.52
N PRO A 116 -2.19 -12.90 -10.14
CA PRO A 116 -3.62 -12.69 -10.40
C PRO A 116 -4.35 -11.87 -9.31
N LEU A 117 -3.63 -11.37 -8.33
CA LEU A 117 -4.17 -10.84 -7.07
C LEU A 117 -4.83 -9.46 -7.25
N THR A 118 -5.90 -9.19 -6.49
CA THR A 118 -6.68 -7.95 -6.57
C THR A 118 -6.50 -7.03 -5.36
N TYR A 119 -5.88 -7.50 -4.29
CA TYR A 119 -5.77 -6.74 -3.04
C TYR A 119 -5.02 -5.41 -3.20
N THR A 120 -4.05 -5.35 -4.11
CA THR A 120 -3.28 -4.14 -4.40
C THR A 120 -4.15 -3.02 -4.98
N GLN A 121 -5.25 -3.35 -5.65
CA GLN A 121 -6.24 -2.37 -6.12
C GLN A 121 -6.86 -1.62 -4.93
N GLY A 122 -7.28 -2.34 -3.89
CA GLY A 122 -7.82 -1.75 -2.66
C GLY A 122 -6.78 -0.92 -1.93
N THR A 123 -5.62 -1.52 -1.62
CA THR A 123 -4.57 -0.84 -0.84
C THR A 123 -4.09 0.45 -1.50
N PHE A 124 -3.87 0.43 -2.82
CA PHE A 124 -3.44 1.65 -3.52
C PHE A 124 -4.59 2.63 -3.74
N GLY A 125 -5.80 2.15 -3.95
CA GLY A 125 -7.02 2.96 -3.99
C GLY A 125 -7.24 3.73 -2.68
N GLU A 126 -7.07 3.06 -1.54
CA GLU A 126 -7.15 3.68 -0.21
C GLU A 126 -6.04 4.70 0.04
N ALA A 127 -4.80 4.42 -0.38
CA ALA A 127 -3.71 5.38 -0.32
C ALA A 127 -4.06 6.67 -1.09
N CYS A 128 -4.61 6.54 -2.29
CA CYS A 128 -5.08 7.68 -3.08
C CYS A 128 -6.25 8.41 -2.41
N ARG A 129 -7.24 7.67 -1.85
CA ARG A 129 -8.34 8.28 -1.13
C ARG A 129 -7.86 9.12 0.06
N LEU A 130 -6.88 8.60 0.79
CA LEU A 130 -6.30 9.28 1.93
C LEU A 130 -5.49 10.51 1.52
N LEU A 131 -4.68 10.42 0.46
CA LEU A 131 -3.99 11.57 -0.13
C LEU A 131 -4.98 12.65 -0.57
N TYR A 132 -6.13 12.29 -1.15
CA TYR A 132 -7.20 13.26 -1.42
C TYR A 132 -7.73 13.93 -0.15
N GLN A 133 -7.95 13.15 0.92
CA GLN A 133 -8.41 13.74 2.19
C GLN A 133 -7.41 14.74 2.78
N ILE A 134 -6.12 14.48 2.61
CA ILE A 134 -5.03 15.34 3.10
C ILE A 134 -4.89 16.58 2.24
N THR A 135 -4.69 16.39 0.92
CA THR A 135 -4.26 17.45 0.01
C THR A 135 -5.40 18.20 -0.67
N LYS A 136 -6.60 17.61 -0.70
CA LYS A 136 -7.78 18.05 -1.47
C LYS A 136 -7.57 18.04 -2.99
N SER A 137 -6.48 17.49 -3.49
CA SER A 137 -6.21 17.37 -4.92
C SER A 137 -7.13 16.34 -5.57
N VAL A 138 -7.93 16.79 -6.53
CA VAL A 138 -8.93 15.96 -7.24
C VAL A 138 -8.30 14.81 -8.03
N ILE A 139 -7.00 14.91 -8.38
CA ILE A 139 -6.27 13.84 -9.05
C ILE A 139 -6.29 12.56 -8.21
N TYR A 140 -5.99 12.64 -6.92
CA TYR A 140 -6.00 11.48 -6.03
C TYR A 140 -7.38 10.86 -5.91
N ARG A 141 -8.45 11.69 -5.85
CA ARG A 141 -9.84 11.20 -5.85
C ARG A 141 -10.15 10.39 -7.11
N SER A 142 -9.85 10.97 -8.28
CA SER A 142 -10.12 10.31 -9.57
C SER A 142 -9.33 9.00 -9.70
N LYS A 143 -8.11 8.96 -9.18
CA LYS A 143 -7.29 7.75 -9.18
C LYS A 143 -7.81 6.68 -8.22
N ALA A 144 -8.23 7.08 -7.01
CA ALA A 144 -8.87 6.15 -6.07
C ALA A 144 -10.10 5.49 -6.70
N GLN A 145 -10.98 6.28 -7.33
CA GLN A 145 -12.15 5.76 -8.04
C GLN A 145 -11.76 4.77 -9.15
N LEU A 146 -10.79 5.14 -10.00
CA LEU A 146 -10.34 4.29 -11.09
C LEU A 146 -9.85 2.91 -10.62
N TYR A 147 -9.06 2.86 -9.54
CA TYR A 147 -8.51 1.59 -9.05
C TYR A 147 -9.56 0.71 -8.40
N ILE A 148 -10.48 1.30 -7.66
CA ILE A 148 -11.58 0.56 -7.02
C ILE A 148 -12.59 0.09 -8.09
N GLU A 149 -12.94 0.94 -9.05
CA GLU A 149 -13.80 0.54 -10.16
C GLU A 149 -13.19 -0.62 -10.95
N TYR A 150 -11.87 -0.58 -11.21
CA TYR A 150 -11.19 -1.68 -11.88
C TYR A 150 -11.34 -3.01 -11.12
N ALA A 151 -11.23 -2.99 -9.79
CA ALA A 151 -11.39 -4.21 -8.98
C ALA A 151 -12.77 -4.84 -9.13
N PHE A 152 -13.83 -4.03 -9.29
CA PHE A 152 -15.21 -4.52 -9.33
C PHE A 152 -15.81 -4.66 -10.72
N THR A 153 -15.17 -4.12 -11.75
CA THR A 153 -15.73 -4.12 -13.12
C THR A 153 -14.87 -4.85 -14.14
N SER A 154 -13.55 -5.00 -13.88
CA SER A 154 -12.68 -5.64 -14.86
C SER A 154 -12.87 -7.14 -14.93
N GLY A 155 -12.86 -7.71 -16.15
CA GLY A 155 -12.87 -9.16 -16.33
C GLY A 155 -11.64 -9.89 -15.78
N ARG A 156 -10.61 -9.17 -15.34
CA ARG A 156 -9.47 -9.73 -14.61
C ARG A 156 -9.84 -10.06 -13.16
N CYS A 157 -10.58 -9.17 -12.51
CA CYS A 157 -10.89 -9.25 -11.08
C CYS A 157 -12.25 -9.92 -10.82
N THR A 158 -13.18 -9.83 -11.76
CA THR A 158 -14.54 -10.34 -11.60
C THR A 158 -14.90 -11.38 -12.67
N ASN A 159 -15.89 -12.19 -12.38
CA ASN A 159 -16.56 -13.05 -13.37
C ASN A 159 -17.73 -12.31 -14.04
N GLY A 160 -18.40 -12.96 -15.00
CA GLY A 160 -19.53 -12.38 -15.73
C GLY A 160 -20.76 -12.03 -14.88
N ALA A 161 -20.79 -12.40 -13.60
CA ALA A 161 -21.83 -12.05 -12.63
C ALA A 161 -21.37 -10.96 -11.64
N ASN A 162 -20.27 -10.28 -11.94
CA ASN A 162 -19.64 -9.25 -11.08
C ASN A 162 -19.22 -9.76 -9.69
N ILE A 163 -18.92 -11.06 -9.58
CA ILE A 163 -18.37 -11.67 -8.37
C ILE A 163 -16.86 -11.70 -8.50
N LEU A 164 -16.15 -11.32 -7.46
CA LEU A 164 -14.69 -11.40 -7.43
C LEU A 164 -14.22 -12.83 -7.74
N ARG A 165 -13.29 -12.96 -8.68
CA ARG A 165 -12.75 -14.25 -9.09
C ARG A 165 -12.02 -14.93 -7.96
N ASP A 166 -11.95 -16.25 -8.04
CA ASP A 166 -10.96 -17.04 -7.32
C ASP A 166 -9.57 -16.66 -7.83
N GLU A 167 -8.64 -16.43 -6.90
CA GLU A 167 -7.28 -15.99 -7.18
C GLU A 167 -6.27 -17.12 -7.08
N GLY A 168 -6.72 -18.32 -6.73
CA GLY A 168 -5.93 -19.54 -6.64
C GLY A 168 -6.15 -20.29 -5.34
N SER A 169 -5.42 -21.39 -5.17
CA SER A 169 -5.63 -22.36 -4.10
C SER A 169 -4.52 -22.37 -3.02
N SER A 170 -3.48 -21.55 -3.15
CA SER A 170 -2.50 -21.39 -2.07
C SER A 170 -3.11 -20.66 -0.88
N MET A 171 -2.52 -20.86 0.30
CA MET A 171 -2.95 -20.14 1.50
C MET A 171 -2.93 -18.63 1.28
N ASP A 172 -1.86 -18.10 0.70
CA ASP A 172 -1.70 -16.67 0.42
C ASP A 172 -2.79 -16.16 -0.52
N GLN A 173 -3.02 -16.84 -1.64
CA GLN A 173 -4.05 -16.47 -2.61
C GLN A 173 -5.46 -16.45 -2.00
N SER A 174 -5.74 -17.38 -1.08
CA SER A 174 -7.02 -17.43 -0.37
C SER A 174 -7.22 -16.25 0.60
N ILE A 175 -6.13 -15.76 1.20
CA ILE A 175 -6.15 -14.69 2.20
C ILE A 175 -6.13 -13.31 1.55
N PHE A 176 -5.35 -13.09 0.49
CA PHE A 176 -5.13 -11.77 -0.09
C PHE A 176 -6.42 -11.07 -0.53
N LYS A 177 -7.41 -11.79 -1.02
CA LYS A 177 -8.70 -11.20 -1.37
C LYS A 177 -9.39 -10.53 -0.16
N ALA A 178 -9.18 -11.05 1.04
CA ALA A 178 -9.71 -10.43 2.26
C ALA A 178 -9.10 -9.05 2.52
N VAL A 179 -7.90 -8.79 2.04
CA VAL A 179 -7.23 -7.48 2.18
C VAL A 179 -7.86 -6.40 1.29
N LEU A 180 -8.48 -6.78 0.17
CA LEU A 180 -9.20 -5.82 -0.70
C LEU A 180 -10.36 -5.13 0.03
N ILE A 181 -11.04 -5.83 0.94
CA ILE A 181 -12.28 -5.34 1.56
C ILE A 181 -12.06 -4.24 2.60
N PRO A 182 -11.02 -4.27 3.49
CA PRO A 182 -10.75 -3.21 4.44
C PRO A 182 -10.26 -1.90 3.81
N TYR A 183 -9.80 -1.96 2.58
CA TYR A 183 -9.25 -0.85 1.83
C TYR A 183 -10.05 -0.62 0.54
#